data_f4e6f0e4aaccfa1b808b2eadc196afa3
#
_entry.id   f4e6f0e4aaccfa1b808b2eadc196afa3
#
_cell.length_a   1.000
_cell.length_b   1.000
_cell.length_c   1.000
_cell.angle_alpha   90.00
_cell.angle_beta   90.00
_cell.angle_gamma   90.00
#
_symmetry.space_group_name_H-M   'P 1'
#
loop_
_entity.id
_entity.type
_entity.pdbx_description
1 polymer ?
#
loop_
_entity_poly.entity_id
_entity_poly.type
_entity_poly.pdbx_seq_one_letter_code
_entity_poly.pdbx_strand_id
1 'polypeptide(L)'
;MGRKFSYEVLVSANPKLAWEVFSNWRRWHTFSNVYGRLEWVKGEPWQVGSRMNIEILHPVQMIIDHVITHCDPGEKVGWIDHAMGFAIDQWVSFEPKNGTGTLVKKTGEIVGEDVVLSNGVTLEKFIHDFTERWYNAYAEVCNQLAPIPSLTQRKR
;
A
#
# COMPACT_ATOMS: atom_id res chain seq x y z
N MET A 1 15.91 13.92 10.82
CA MET A 1 15.14 12.96 11.61
C MET A 1 13.83 12.63 10.87
N GLY A 2 13.50 11.36 10.76
CA GLY A 2 12.30 10.94 10.04
C GLY A 2 11.02 11.11 10.83
N ARG A 3 9.92 11.24 10.13
CA ARG A 3 8.58 11.28 10.72
C ARG A 3 7.90 9.93 10.45
N LYS A 4 7.53 9.23 11.52
CA LYS A 4 6.96 7.88 11.43
C LYS A 4 5.45 7.92 11.33
N PHE A 5 4.90 6.97 10.59
CA PHE A 5 3.46 6.77 10.50
C PHE A 5 3.15 5.28 10.46
N SER A 6 1.93 4.94 10.81
CA SER A 6 1.45 3.55 10.74
C SER A 6 -0.05 3.53 10.52
N TYR A 7 -0.51 2.44 9.91
CA TYR A 7 -1.92 2.19 9.71
C TYR A 7 -2.14 0.68 9.61
N GLU A 8 -3.28 0.21 10.07
CA GLU A 8 -3.57 -1.21 9.97
C GLU A 8 -5.03 -1.45 9.66
N VAL A 9 -5.30 -2.54 8.95
CA VAL A 9 -6.65 -3.01 8.65
C VAL A 9 -6.71 -4.51 8.89
N LEU A 10 -7.84 -4.97 9.42
CA LEU A 10 -8.11 -6.38 9.58
C LEU A 10 -9.00 -6.83 8.42
N VAL A 11 -8.56 -7.85 7.69
CA VAL A 11 -9.30 -8.39 6.56
C VAL A 11 -9.67 -9.85 6.82
N SER A 12 -10.77 -10.31 6.21
CA SER A 12 -11.21 -11.69 6.36
C SER A 12 -10.46 -12.67 5.46
N ALA A 13 -9.70 -12.18 4.49
CA ALA A 13 -8.85 -12.99 3.64
C ALA A 13 -7.65 -13.55 4.41
N ASN A 14 -7.22 -14.78 4.10
CA ASN A 14 -5.99 -15.31 4.66
C ASN A 14 -4.77 -14.55 4.09
N PRO A 15 -3.57 -14.70 4.68
CA PRO A 15 -2.39 -13.95 4.22
C PRO A 15 -2.05 -14.15 2.75
N LYS A 16 -2.27 -15.33 2.21
CA LYS A 16 -1.99 -15.60 0.80
C LYS A 16 -2.91 -14.76 -0.11
N LEU A 17 -4.20 -14.78 0.16
CA LEU A 17 -5.16 -14.00 -0.64
C LEU A 17 -4.96 -12.50 -0.41
N ALA A 18 -4.71 -12.09 0.82
CA ALA A 18 -4.42 -10.69 1.15
C ALA A 18 -3.23 -10.19 0.36
N TRP A 19 -2.17 -11.00 0.24
CA TRP A 19 -1.01 -10.66 -0.57
C TRP A 19 -1.34 -10.62 -2.06
N GLU A 20 -2.10 -11.60 -2.57
CA GLU A 20 -2.48 -11.63 -3.97
C GLU A 20 -3.24 -10.37 -4.39
N VAL A 21 -4.15 -9.90 -3.55
CA VAL A 21 -4.88 -8.65 -3.80
C VAL A 21 -3.93 -7.45 -3.74
N PHE A 22 -3.07 -7.41 -2.71
CA PHE A 22 -2.12 -6.31 -2.54
C PHE A 22 -1.14 -6.23 -3.69
N SER A 23 -0.56 -7.35 -4.10
CA SER A 23 0.49 -7.37 -5.11
C SER A 23 -0.01 -7.19 -6.54
N ASN A 24 -1.31 -7.21 -6.75
CA ASN A 24 -1.90 -6.98 -8.07
C ASN A 24 -1.95 -5.47 -8.36
N TRP A 25 -0.79 -4.92 -8.68
CA TRP A 25 -0.61 -3.49 -8.89
C TRP A 25 -1.48 -2.93 -10.04
N ARG A 26 -1.90 -3.76 -10.96
CA ARG A 26 -2.79 -3.34 -12.05
C ARG A 26 -4.16 -2.89 -11.55
N ARG A 27 -4.53 -3.29 -10.34
CA ARG A 27 -5.80 -2.90 -9.73
C ARG A 27 -5.70 -1.76 -8.73
N TRP A 28 -4.51 -1.23 -8.47
CA TRP A 28 -4.33 -0.17 -7.47
C TRP A 28 -5.15 1.08 -7.79
N HIS A 29 -5.32 1.40 -9.06
CA HIS A 29 -6.15 2.55 -9.46
C HIS A 29 -7.62 2.40 -9.07
N THR A 30 -8.07 1.18 -8.76
CA THR A 30 -9.43 0.96 -8.26
C THR A 30 -9.55 1.24 -6.77
N PHE A 31 -8.43 1.30 -6.04
CA PHE A 31 -8.43 1.62 -4.61
C PHE A 31 -8.30 3.12 -4.36
N SER A 32 -7.75 3.84 -5.30
CA SER A 32 -7.55 5.28 -5.17
C SER A 32 -7.44 5.92 -6.55
N ASN A 33 -8.07 7.08 -6.72
CA ASN A 33 -7.97 7.85 -7.97
C ASN A 33 -6.69 8.70 -8.03
N VAL A 34 -5.80 8.52 -7.09
CA VAL A 34 -4.50 9.21 -7.05
C VAL A 34 -3.62 8.78 -8.21
N TYR A 35 -3.72 7.51 -8.61
CA TYR A 35 -2.79 6.92 -9.57
C TYR A 35 -3.17 7.21 -11.02
N GLY A 36 -2.14 7.54 -11.82
CA GLY A 36 -2.18 7.44 -13.27
C GLY A 36 -1.48 6.15 -13.71
N ARG A 37 -0.37 6.30 -14.43
CA ARG A 37 0.38 5.16 -14.96
C ARG A 37 1.22 4.48 -13.88
N LEU A 38 1.17 3.14 -13.88
CA LEU A 38 1.99 2.30 -13.02
C LEU A 38 2.79 1.37 -13.94
N GLU A 39 4.11 1.38 -13.83
CA GLU A 39 4.95 0.63 -14.75
C GLU A 39 6.24 0.15 -14.09
N TRP A 40 6.50 -1.14 -14.15
CA TRP A 40 7.80 -1.69 -13.74
C TRP A 40 8.81 -1.35 -14.82
N VAL A 41 9.79 -0.52 -14.46
CA VAL A 41 10.81 -0.05 -15.41
C VAL A 41 12.12 -0.78 -15.28
N LYS A 42 12.29 -1.59 -14.23
CA LYS A 42 13.47 -2.40 -14.01
C LYS A 42 13.11 -3.63 -13.17
N GLY A 43 13.56 -4.80 -13.61
CA GLY A 43 13.37 -6.05 -12.88
C GLY A 43 11.96 -6.59 -12.98
N GLU A 44 11.75 -7.74 -12.37
CA GLU A 44 10.45 -8.37 -12.30
C GLU A 44 9.63 -7.78 -11.15
N PRO A 45 8.30 -7.74 -11.27
CA PRO A 45 7.46 -7.23 -10.18
C PRO A 45 7.79 -7.86 -8.83
N TRP A 46 7.92 -7.00 -7.82
CA TRP A 46 8.14 -7.39 -6.42
C TRP A 46 9.49 -8.03 -6.09
N GLN A 47 10.40 -8.18 -7.02
CA GLN A 47 11.77 -8.59 -6.70
C GLN A 47 12.52 -7.45 -6.02
N VAL A 48 13.38 -7.82 -5.04
CA VAL A 48 14.26 -6.83 -4.40
C VAL A 48 15.13 -6.17 -5.46
N GLY A 49 15.18 -4.84 -5.44
CA GLY A 49 15.91 -4.04 -6.42
C GLY A 49 15.10 -3.65 -7.64
N SER A 50 13.93 -4.25 -7.85
CA SER A 50 13.05 -3.84 -8.95
C SER A 50 12.48 -2.45 -8.70
N ARG A 51 12.21 -1.74 -9.79
CA ARG A 51 11.76 -0.35 -9.72
C ARG A 51 10.48 -0.16 -10.52
N MET A 52 9.54 0.54 -9.89
CA MET A 52 8.28 0.92 -10.53
C MET A 52 8.22 2.44 -10.61
N ASN A 53 7.82 2.96 -11.76
CA ASN A 53 7.41 4.35 -11.87
C ASN A 53 5.92 4.44 -11.53
N ILE A 54 5.60 5.30 -10.56
CA ILE A 54 4.23 5.52 -10.13
C ILE A 54 3.88 6.96 -10.46
N GLU A 55 2.93 7.15 -11.38
CA GLU A 55 2.42 8.47 -11.68
C GLU A 55 1.32 8.82 -10.70
N ILE A 56 1.51 9.92 -9.99
CA ILE A 56 0.51 10.51 -9.10
C ILE A 56 -0.18 11.63 -9.85
N LEU A 57 -1.51 11.61 -9.87
CA LEU A 57 -2.32 12.62 -10.55
C LEU A 57 -2.90 13.65 -9.59
N HIS A 58 -3.18 13.24 -8.37
CA HIS A 58 -3.82 14.08 -7.35
C HIS A 58 -3.14 13.88 -6.00
N PRO A 59 -3.01 14.89 -5.16
CA PRO A 59 -3.48 16.27 -5.31
C PRO A 59 -2.62 17.10 -6.27
N VAL A 60 -1.43 16.62 -6.59
CA VAL A 60 -0.52 17.26 -7.54
C VAL A 60 0.09 16.18 -8.42
N GLN A 61 0.48 16.56 -9.62
CA GLN A 61 1.10 15.64 -10.55
C GLN A 61 2.56 15.42 -10.20
N MET A 62 2.98 14.17 -10.05
CA MET A 62 4.38 13.82 -9.81
C MET A 62 4.65 12.38 -10.23
N ILE A 63 5.93 12.07 -10.45
CA ILE A 63 6.39 10.70 -10.70
C ILE A 63 7.18 10.24 -9.48
N ILE A 64 6.81 9.08 -8.96
CA ILE A 64 7.50 8.45 -7.83
C ILE A 64 8.33 7.29 -8.35
N ASP A 65 9.57 7.23 -7.92
CA ASP A 65 10.46 6.09 -8.13
C ASP A 65 10.31 5.15 -6.92
N HIS A 66 9.72 3.99 -7.16
CA HIS A 66 9.32 3.02 -6.14
C HIS A 66 10.26 1.82 -6.23
N VAL A 67 11.12 1.65 -5.26
CA VAL A 67 12.17 0.62 -5.26
C VAL A 67 11.89 -0.42 -4.19
N ILE A 68 11.80 -1.69 -4.59
CA ILE A 68 11.55 -2.78 -3.66
C ILE A 68 12.83 -3.07 -2.87
N THR A 69 12.73 -3.02 -1.55
CA THR A 69 13.86 -3.27 -0.63
C THR A 69 13.78 -4.62 0.04
N HIS A 70 12.58 -5.19 0.13
CA HIS A 70 12.37 -6.49 0.77
C HIS A 70 11.08 -7.09 0.22
N CYS A 71 11.06 -8.41 0.01
CA CYS A 71 9.82 -9.09 -0.37
C CYS A 71 9.83 -10.55 0.05
N ASP A 72 8.98 -10.86 1.02
CA ASP A 72 8.59 -12.22 1.38
C ASP A 72 7.10 -12.33 1.09
N PRO A 73 6.71 -12.90 -0.06
CA PRO A 73 5.31 -12.92 -0.48
C PRO A 73 4.38 -13.52 0.58
N GLY A 74 3.32 -12.79 0.90
CA GLY A 74 2.36 -13.22 1.92
C GLY A 74 2.77 -12.95 3.36
N GLU A 75 3.97 -12.43 3.58
CA GLU A 75 4.48 -12.14 4.93
C GLU A 75 4.83 -10.67 5.10
N LYS A 76 5.74 -10.16 4.27
CA LYS A 76 6.23 -8.78 4.43
C LYS A 76 6.85 -8.26 3.14
N VAL A 77 6.56 -7.02 2.82
CA VAL A 77 7.18 -6.31 1.70
C VAL A 77 7.63 -4.93 2.16
N GLY A 78 8.76 -4.48 1.64
CA GLY A 78 9.29 -3.15 1.94
C GLY A 78 9.68 -2.45 0.64
N TRP A 79 9.55 -1.12 0.63
CA TRP A 79 9.96 -0.31 -0.50
C TRP A 79 10.32 1.10 -0.04
N ILE A 80 11.04 1.80 -0.92
CA ILE A 80 11.33 3.21 -0.72
C ILE A 80 10.77 3.97 -1.91
N ASP A 81 9.98 5.00 -1.64
CA ASP A 81 9.49 5.94 -2.64
C ASP A 81 10.36 7.17 -2.64
N HIS A 82 10.83 7.58 -3.81
CA HIS A 82 11.61 8.79 -4.00
C HIS A 82 10.87 9.74 -4.93
N ALA A 83 10.76 11.01 -4.55
CA ALA A 83 10.25 12.07 -5.40
C ALA A 83 10.59 13.43 -4.79
N MET A 84 10.84 14.43 -5.64
CA MET A 84 10.91 15.84 -5.24
C MET A 84 11.76 16.14 -4.00
N GLY A 85 12.86 15.42 -3.82
CA GLY A 85 13.78 15.66 -2.69
C GLY A 85 13.36 14.99 -1.39
N PHE A 86 12.31 14.19 -1.37
CA PHE A 86 11.94 13.40 -0.20
C PHE A 86 12.06 11.91 -0.48
N ALA A 87 12.13 11.13 0.58
CA ALA A 87 12.08 9.68 0.50
C ALA A 87 11.13 9.15 1.58
N ILE A 88 10.45 8.07 1.27
CA ILE A 88 9.55 7.41 2.22
C ILE A 88 9.90 5.94 2.27
N ASP A 89 10.41 5.50 3.43
CA ASP A 89 10.75 4.10 3.68
C ASP A 89 9.52 3.43 4.27
N GLN A 90 9.01 2.38 3.62
CA GLN A 90 7.72 1.80 3.97
C GLN A 90 7.77 0.29 4.05
N TRP A 91 6.96 -0.27 4.94
CA TRP A 91 6.82 -1.71 5.13
C TRP A 91 5.35 -2.08 5.27
N VAL A 92 5.00 -3.23 4.71
CA VAL A 92 3.67 -3.81 4.92
C VAL A 92 3.86 -5.26 5.34
N SER A 93 3.23 -5.64 6.44
CA SER A 93 3.23 -7.02 6.94
C SER A 93 1.82 -7.60 6.87
N PHE A 94 1.76 -8.92 6.71
CA PHE A 94 0.53 -9.69 6.59
C PHE A 94 0.54 -10.73 7.69
N GLU A 95 -0.07 -10.39 8.84
CA GLU A 95 -0.04 -11.25 10.03
C GLU A 95 -1.31 -12.09 10.13
N PRO A 96 -1.18 -13.44 10.15
CA PRO A 96 -2.37 -14.27 10.30
C PRO A 96 -3.02 -14.03 11.66
N LYS A 97 -4.35 -13.98 11.66
CA LYS A 97 -5.16 -13.84 12.87
C LYS A 97 -6.02 -15.08 13.04
N ASN A 98 -6.64 -15.21 14.21
CA ASN A 98 -7.49 -16.34 14.53
C ASN A 98 -8.47 -16.65 13.41
N GLY A 99 -8.49 -17.91 12.97
CA GLY A 99 -9.30 -18.32 11.83
C GLY A 99 -8.61 -18.02 10.52
N THR A 100 -9.28 -17.33 9.62
CA THR A 100 -8.82 -17.09 8.26
C THR A 100 -8.39 -15.65 8.00
N GLY A 101 -8.47 -14.79 8.99
CA GLY A 101 -8.20 -13.36 8.82
C GLY A 101 -6.73 -13.01 8.79
N THR A 102 -6.47 -11.79 8.36
CA THR A 102 -5.12 -11.21 8.29
C THR A 102 -5.14 -9.79 8.80
N LEU A 103 -4.18 -9.45 9.66
CA LEU A 103 -3.91 -8.06 10.01
C LEU A 103 -2.88 -7.54 9.02
N VAL A 104 -3.28 -6.59 8.19
CA VAL A 104 -2.39 -5.93 7.23
C VAL A 104 -1.94 -4.64 7.87
N LYS A 105 -0.64 -4.54 8.14
CA LYS A 105 -0.07 -3.44 8.89
C LYS A 105 0.95 -2.70 8.06
N LYS A 106 0.72 -1.41 7.83
CA LYS A 106 1.66 -0.53 7.16
C LYS A 106 2.39 0.32 8.18
N THR A 107 3.71 0.37 8.03
CA THR A 107 4.55 1.30 8.78
C THR A 107 5.45 2.03 7.82
N GLY A 108 5.83 3.24 8.16
CA GLY A 108 6.72 4.01 7.30
C GLY A 108 7.37 5.17 8.02
N GLU A 109 8.34 5.74 7.33
CA GLU A 109 9.08 6.90 7.82
C GLU A 109 9.35 7.83 6.65
N ILE A 110 8.93 9.10 6.79
CA ILE A 110 9.23 10.14 5.81
C ILE A 110 10.60 10.68 6.16
N VAL A 111 11.53 10.57 5.22
CA VAL A 111 12.92 10.99 5.40
C VAL A 111 13.13 12.32 4.70
N GLY A 112 13.78 13.26 5.38
CA GLY A 112 14.03 14.59 4.86
C GLY A 112 13.12 15.63 5.50
N GLU A 113 13.15 16.84 4.94
CA GLU A 113 12.36 17.96 5.44
C GLU A 113 10.90 17.81 5.04
N ASP A 114 10.02 18.46 5.80
CA ASP A 114 8.61 18.49 5.44
C ASP A 114 8.43 19.29 4.14
N VAL A 115 7.65 18.73 3.25
CA VAL A 115 7.39 19.29 1.93
C VAL A 115 5.93 19.74 1.88
N VAL A 116 5.72 20.97 1.39
CA VAL A 116 4.38 21.47 1.11
C VAL A 116 4.14 21.31 -0.38
N LEU A 117 3.08 20.59 -0.73
CA LEU A 117 2.72 20.37 -2.12
C LEU A 117 2.12 21.64 -2.73
N SER A 118 2.03 21.69 -4.05
CA SER A 118 1.60 22.90 -4.76
C SER A 118 0.19 23.37 -4.39
N ASN A 119 -0.64 22.48 -3.86
CA ASN A 119 -1.99 22.82 -3.39
C ASN A 119 -2.01 23.29 -1.93
N GLY A 120 -0.85 23.45 -1.28
CA GLY A 120 -0.75 23.90 0.11
C GLY A 120 -0.86 22.79 1.16
N VAL A 121 -1.06 21.54 0.75
CA VAL A 121 -1.14 20.40 1.67
C VAL A 121 0.27 19.89 1.95
N THR A 122 0.56 19.52 3.21
CA THR A 122 1.86 18.93 3.55
C THR A 122 1.94 17.50 3.03
N LEU A 123 3.16 17.06 2.74
CA LEU A 123 3.41 15.67 2.33
C LEU A 123 2.89 14.68 3.39
N GLU A 124 3.14 14.98 4.66
CA GLU A 124 2.70 14.13 5.77
C GLU A 124 1.18 13.94 5.77
N LYS A 125 0.43 15.02 5.62
CA LYS A 125 -1.03 14.95 5.55
C LYS A 125 -1.50 14.16 4.31
N PHE A 126 -0.86 14.40 3.17
CA PHE A 126 -1.19 13.67 1.95
C PHE A 126 -0.98 12.17 2.15
N ILE A 127 0.15 11.78 2.74
CA ILE A 127 0.45 10.35 2.95
C ILE A 127 -0.54 9.73 3.93
N HIS A 128 -0.89 10.43 4.99
CA HIS A 128 -1.88 9.96 5.95
C HIS A 128 -3.24 9.72 5.28
N ASP A 129 -3.73 10.72 4.56
CA ASP A 129 -5.04 10.65 3.90
C ASP A 129 -5.05 9.56 2.82
N PHE A 130 -3.98 9.49 2.03
CA PHE A 130 -3.83 8.48 1.00
C PHE A 130 -3.80 7.07 1.59
N THR A 131 -3.02 6.87 2.64
CA THR A 131 -2.86 5.55 3.29
C THR A 131 -4.19 5.06 3.83
N GLU A 132 -4.90 5.90 4.57
CA GLU A 132 -6.20 5.54 5.12
C GLU A 132 -7.18 5.16 4.02
N ARG A 133 -7.29 5.99 3.00
CA ARG A 133 -8.22 5.77 1.90
C ARG A 133 -7.90 4.50 1.12
N TRP A 134 -6.63 4.31 0.78
CA TRP A 134 -6.18 3.17 -0.01
C TRP A 134 -6.38 1.86 0.73
N TYR A 135 -5.95 1.80 1.98
CA TYR A 135 -6.03 0.56 2.76
C TYR A 135 -7.47 0.20 3.14
N ASN A 136 -8.33 1.17 3.34
CA ASN A 136 -9.74 0.89 3.58
C ASN A 136 -10.41 0.32 2.32
N ALA A 137 -10.11 0.87 1.15
CA ALA A 137 -10.62 0.34 -0.11
C ALA A 137 -10.07 -1.06 -0.40
N TYR A 138 -8.78 -1.26 -0.14
CA TYR A 138 -8.15 -2.57 -0.25
C TYR A 138 -8.83 -3.60 0.67
N ALA A 139 -9.10 -3.22 1.91
CA ALA A 139 -9.77 -4.11 2.86
C ALA A 139 -11.17 -4.52 2.36
N GLU A 140 -11.91 -3.60 1.77
CA GLU A 140 -13.21 -3.93 1.19
C GLU A 140 -13.09 -4.98 0.10
N VAL A 141 -12.10 -4.87 -0.77
CA VAL A 141 -11.88 -5.87 -1.82
C VAL A 141 -11.55 -7.23 -1.22
N CYS A 142 -10.65 -7.28 -0.25
CA CYS A 142 -10.31 -8.53 0.43
C CYS A 142 -11.54 -9.17 1.08
N ASN A 143 -12.38 -8.37 1.73
CA ASN A 143 -13.57 -8.88 2.42
C ASN A 143 -14.64 -9.36 1.46
N GLN A 144 -14.72 -8.78 0.26
CA GLN A 144 -15.62 -9.26 -0.78
C GLN A 144 -15.18 -10.60 -1.35
N LEU A 145 -13.88 -10.79 -1.52
CA LEU A 145 -13.30 -12.02 -2.05
C LEU A 145 -13.31 -13.16 -1.03
N ALA A 146 -13.26 -12.84 0.25
CA ALA A 146 -13.25 -13.81 1.34
C ALA A 146 -14.26 -13.39 2.42
N PRO A 147 -15.56 -13.50 2.14
CA PRO A 147 -16.57 -13.12 3.13
C PRO A 147 -16.48 -13.98 4.38
N ILE A 148 -16.94 -13.43 5.51
CA ILE A 148 -16.91 -14.15 6.77
C ILE A 148 -17.73 -15.44 6.65
N PRO A 149 -17.12 -16.63 6.82
CA PRO A 149 -17.82 -17.90 6.56
C PRO A 149 -19.09 -18.09 7.38
N SER A 150 -19.13 -17.62 8.60
CA SER A 150 -20.30 -17.75 9.47
C SER A 150 -21.55 -17.12 8.89
N LEU A 151 -21.41 -16.02 8.14
CA LEU A 151 -22.54 -15.34 7.50
C LEU A 151 -23.09 -16.15 6.33
N THR A 152 -22.23 -16.81 5.60
CA THR A 152 -22.61 -17.63 4.47
C THR A 152 -23.27 -18.92 4.92
N GLN A 153 -22.75 -19.53 5.97
CA GLN A 153 -23.26 -20.80 6.50
C GLN A 153 -24.62 -20.68 7.15
N ARG A 154 -24.96 -19.52 7.70
CA ARG A 154 -26.24 -19.29 8.35
C ARG A 154 -27.45 -19.44 7.44
N LYS A 155 -27.25 -19.42 6.15
CA LYS A 155 -28.33 -19.53 5.17
C LYS A 155 -28.79 -20.96 4.91
N ARG A 156 -28.21 -21.90 5.57
CA ARG A 156 -28.54 -23.31 5.38
C ARG A 156 -29.61 -23.80 6.34
#